data_79924188c18758b64c1473a83bbe4cf9
#
_entry.id   79924188c18758b64c1473a83bbe4cf9
#
_cell.length_a   1.000
_cell.length_b   1.000
_cell.length_c   1.000
_cell.angle_alpha   90.00
_cell.angle_beta   90.00
_cell.angle_gamma   90.00
#
_symmetry.space_group_name_H-M   'P 1'
#
loop_
_entity.id
_entity.type
_entity.pdbx_description
1 polymer ?
#
loop_
_entity_poly.entity_id
_entity_poly.type
_entity_poly.pdbx_seq_one_letter_code
_entity_poly.pdbx_strand_id
1 'polypeptide(L)'
;LAVSTGFGMMFQHFQMSESNIIMLYLLGILLAAMTVSRRGAVVISSLLSVLLFNFFFVEPLYSFQMDGKEYPVTIAVMLAASLITSSLMNRVRSHSREMAKKAYRTEILLDNSRRLRRIRDKKEAVKEVSGQIKKLLGLPVLFYLYSGGGLEGPFFFPADGEGHMQEEEFLNQKERAVAMWSAARGKRAGACTHTLPDAKAIYLPVKSGDRVYGVAGIALEERREIPPFEYSLLTAMLNEAGLVFERMEMMAASDEMKERKGEII
;
A
#
# COMPACT_ATOMS: atom_id res chain seq x y z
N LEU A 1 21.94 -16.95 18.24
CA LEU A 1 23.16 -17.72 18.10
C LEU A 1 23.88 -17.91 19.43
N ALA A 2 24.24 -16.83 20.14
CA ALA A 2 24.91 -16.95 21.47
C ALA A 2 24.13 -17.85 22.46
N VAL A 3 22.80 -17.70 22.49
CA VAL A 3 21.92 -18.55 23.29
C VAL A 3 21.99 -20.02 22.85
N SER A 4 21.95 -20.28 21.54
CA SER A 4 22.06 -21.63 20.98
C SER A 4 23.41 -22.27 21.32
N THR A 5 24.50 -21.49 21.26
CA THR A 5 25.85 -21.97 21.66
C THR A 5 25.90 -22.27 23.13
N GLY A 6 25.34 -21.43 24.01
CA GLY A 6 25.30 -21.66 25.45
C GLY A 6 24.52 -22.94 25.83
N PHE A 7 23.34 -23.14 25.22
CA PHE A 7 22.59 -24.39 25.40
C PHE A 7 23.32 -25.61 24.82
N GLY A 8 23.99 -25.44 23.66
CA GLY A 8 24.81 -26.49 23.08
C GLY A 8 25.94 -26.94 23.99
N MET A 9 26.68 -26.02 24.66
CA MET A 9 27.69 -26.34 25.64
C MET A 9 27.10 -27.08 26.88
N MET A 10 25.90 -26.67 27.30
CA MET A 10 25.20 -27.36 28.38
C MET A 10 24.84 -28.80 27.95
N PHE A 11 24.36 -29.03 26.72
CA PHE A 11 24.05 -30.36 26.21
C PHE A 11 25.29 -31.24 26.08
N GLN A 12 26.44 -30.67 25.70
CA GLN A 12 27.71 -31.35 25.64
C GLN A 12 28.16 -31.78 27.09
N HIS A 13 27.97 -30.91 28.08
CA HIS A 13 28.27 -31.25 29.48
C HIS A 13 27.43 -32.44 29.98
N PHE A 14 26.16 -32.55 29.53
CA PHE A 14 25.29 -33.69 29.84
C PHE A 14 25.50 -34.91 28.94
N GLN A 15 26.55 -34.94 28.11
CA GLN A 15 26.86 -36.03 27.18
C GLN A 15 25.69 -36.35 26.21
N MET A 16 24.90 -35.34 25.82
CA MET A 16 23.83 -35.51 24.86
C MET A 16 24.40 -35.66 23.44
N SER A 17 23.66 -36.37 22.58
CA SER A 17 24.02 -36.61 21.18
C SER A 17 24.27 -35.31 20.42
N GLU A 18 25.29 -35.29 19.56
CA GLU A 18 25.58 -34.17 18.62
C GLU A 18 24.35 -33.76 17.78
N SER A 19 23.50 -34.74 17.44
CA SER A 19 22.26 -34.50 16.71
C SER A 19 21.34 -33.51 17.42
N ASN A 20 21.27 -33.53 18.77
CA ASN A 20 20.48 -32.62 19.56
C ASN A 20 21.01 -31.17 19.48
N ILE A 21 22.34 -31.03 19.42
CA ILE A 21 23.00 -29.73 19.28
C ILE A 21 22.72 -29.16 17.88
N ILE A 22 22.76 -29.98 16.83
CA ILE A 22 22.41 -29.59 15.47
C ILE A 22 20.96 -29.07 15.40
N MET A 23 20.02 -29.80 16.03
CA MET A 23 18.61 -29.37 16.08
C MET A 23 18.45 -28.05 16.82
N LEU A 24 19.21 -27.81 17.89
CA LEU A 24 19.20 -26.55 18.63
C LEU A 24 19.69 -25.37 17.78
N TYR A 25 20.75 -25.59 16.98
CA TYR A 25 21.23 -24.56 16.04
C TYR A 25 20.24 -24.29 14.92
N LEU A 26 19.58 -25.31 14.36
CA LEU A 26 18.50 -25.14 13.36
C LEU A 26 17.34 -24.35 13.94
N LEU A 27 16.94 -24.63 15.18
CA LEU A 27 15.92 -23.86 15.89
C LEU A 27 16.35 -22.39 16.09
N GLY A 28 17.61 -22.18 16.48
CA GLY A 28 18.18 -20.83 16.61
C GLY A 28 18.17 -20.03 15.30
N ILE A 29 18.49 -20.68 14.17
CA ILE A 29 18.39 -20.08 12.83
C ILE A 29 16.95 -19.74 12.48
N LEU A 30 16.00 -20.64 12.79
CA LEU A 30 14.57 -20.40 12.56
C LEU A 30 14.09 -19.16 13.34
N LEU A 31 14.42 -19.07 14.63
CA LEU A 31 14.07 -17.93 15.47
C LEU A 31 14.73 -16.63 14.99
N ALA A 32 15.98 -16.68 14.57
CA ALA A 32 16.68 -15.55 13.97
C ALA A 32 16.00 -15.10 12.66
N ALA A 33 15.60 -16.05 11.81
CA ALA A 33 14.85 -15.76 10.59
C ALA A 33 13.46 -15.14 10.86
N MET A 34 12.83 -15.48 11.99
CA MET A 34 11.55 -14.87 12.40
C MET A 34 11.71 -13.44 12.91
N THR A 35 12.80 -13.10 13.55
CA THR A 35 13.01 -11.78 14.19
C THR A 35 13.69 -10.78 13.29
N VAL A 36 14.64 -11.20 12.46
CA VAL A 36 15.45 -10.32 11.62
C VAL A 36 14.80 -10.07 10.26
N SER A 37 14.57 -8.79 9.94
CA SER A 37 13.89 -8.39 8.68
C SER A 37 14.80 -8.33 7.45
N ARG A 38 16.11 -8.22 7.61
CA ARG A 38 17.06 -8.07 6.49
C ARG A 38 17.48 -9.44 5.95
N ARG A 39 17.25 -9.67 4.65
CA ARG A 39 17.60 -10.93 3.97
C ARG A 39 19.07 -11.33 4.15
N GLY A 40 19.97 -10.37 3.99
CA GLY A 40 21.41 -10.63 4.15
C GLY A 40 21.80 -11.06 5.57
N ALA A 41 21.17 -10.51 6.61
CA ALA A 41 21.47 -10.85 7.99
C ALA A 41 21.07 -12.30 8.34
N VAL A 42 20.01 -12.84 7.74
CA VAL A 42 19.62 -14.25 7.96
C VAL A 42 20.62 -15.20 7.31
N VAL A 43 21.09 -14.88 6.11
CA VAL A 43 22.13 -15.68 5.42
C VAL A 43 23.45 -15.64 6.22
N ILE A 44 23.86 -14.45 6.68
CA ILE A 44 25.06 -14.30 7.53
C ILE A 44 24.90 -15.08 8.84
N SER A 45 23.73 -15.02 9.47
CA SER A 45 23.45 -15.78 10.69
C SER A 45 23.54 -17.29 10.47
N SER A 46 23.09 -17.80 9.31
CA SER A 46 23.17 -19.21 8.99
C SER A 46 24.61 -19.68 8.76
N LEU A 47 25.40 -18.89 8.03
CA LEU A 47 26.83 -19.16 7.84
C LEU A 47 27.58 -19.14 9.18
N LEU A 48 27.31 -18.13 10.01
CA LEU A 48 27.92 -18.01 11.33
C LEU A 48 27.52 -19.17 12.24
N SER A 49 26.27 -19.64 12.16
CA SER A 49 25.82 -20.83 12.91
C SER A 49 26.61 -22.07 12.56
N VAL A 50 26.87 -22.31 11.27
CA VAL A 50 27.65 -23.45 10.82
C VAL A 50 29.12 -23.35 11.31
N LEU A 51 29.71 -22.17 11.22
CA LEU A 51 31.07 -21.93 11.71
C LEU A 51 31.19 -22.11 13.22
N LEU A 52 30.22 -21.58 13.99
CA LEU A 52 30.18 -21.75 15.44
C LEU A 52 29.98 -23.23 15.85
N PHE A 53 29.06 -23.93 15.14
CA PHE A 53 28.85 -25.36 15.38
C PHE A 53 30.14 -26.14 15.13
N ASN A 54 30.81 -25.91 13.98
CA ASN A 54 32.07 -26.59 13.67
C ASN A 54 33.15 -26.30 14.71
N PHE A 55 33.33 -25.06 15.12
CA PHE A 55 34.39 -24.65 16.05
C PHE A 55 34.20 -25.19 17.47
N PHE A 56 32.96 -25.23 17.99
CA PHE A 56 32.69 -25.58 19.37
C PHE A 56 32.33 -27.06 19.59
N PHE A 57 31.81 -27.77 18.57
CA PHE A 57 31.17 -29.07 18.76
C PHE A 57 31.72 -30.18 17.85
N VAL A 58 32.57 -29.83 16.88
CA VAL A 58 33.21 -30.83 16.00
C VAL A 58 34.63 -31.12 16.47
N GLU A 59 35.01 -32.40 16.59
CA GLU A 59 36.37 -32.80 16.91
C GLU A 59 37.32 -32.63 15.71
N PRO A 60 38.58 -32.11 15.93
CA PRO A 60 39.15 -31.63 17.19
C PRO A 60 38.54 -30.26 17.60
N LEU A 61 38.06 -30.17 18.83
CA LEU A 61 37.44 -28.99 19.43
C LEU A 61 38.35 -27.76 19.28
N TYR A 62 37.71 -26.57 19.05
CA TYR A 62 38.40 -25.28 18.86
C TYR A 62 39.32 -25.24 17.64
N SER A 63 39.06 -26.09 16.66
CA SER A 63 39.77 -26.15 15.39
C SER A 63 38.80 -26.08 14.22
N PHE A 64 39.25 -25.63 13.08
CA PHE A 64 38.54 -25.74 11.83
C PHE A 64 38.94 -26.95 10.97
N GLN A 65 39.74 -27.88 11.57
CA GLN A 65 40.09 -29.14 10.92
C GLN A 65 38.91 -30.12 11.02
N MET A 66 38.66 -30.83 9.93
CA MET A 66 37.54 -31.76 9.81
C MET A 66 38.13 -33.14 9.50
N ASP A 67 38.34 -33.96 10.50
CA ASP A 67 38.97 -35.27 10.33
C ASP A 67 37.96 -36.41 10.02
N GLY A 68 36.66 -36.12 9.94
CA GLY A 68 35.61 -37.10 9.66
C GLY A 68 34.91 -36.88 8.31
N LYS A 69 34.63 -37.96 7.58
CA LYS A 69 33.86 -37.92 6.31
C LYS A 69 32.40 -37.50 6.47
N GLU A 70 31.88 -37.53 7.71
CA GLU A 70 30.48 -37.22 8.02
C GLU A 70 30.23 -35.72 8.22
N TYR A 71 31.24 -34.95 8.66
CA TYR A 71 31.08 -33.51 8.94
C TYR A 71 30.76 -32.64 7.74
N PRO A 72 31.36 -32.83 6.53
CA PRO A 72 30.98 -32.07 5.37
C PRO A 72 29.51 -32.26 4.99
N VAL A 73 28.96 -33.46 5.20
CA VAL A 73 27.54 -33.75 4.93
C VAL A 73 26.65 -33.01 5.93
N THR A 74 27.00 -33.02 7.20
CA THR A 74 26.27 -32.30 8.26
C THR A 74 26.22 -30.80 7.97
N ILE A 75 27.36 -30.21 7.60
CA ILE A 75 27.46 -28.79 7.25
C ILE A 75 26.59 -28.48 6.01
N ALA A 76 26.66 -29.32 4.98
CA ALA A 76 25.85 -29.15 3.79
C ALA A 76 24.35 -29.21 4.08
N VAL A 77 23.91 -30.15 4.94
CA VAL A 77 22.52 -30.27 5.38
C VAL A 77 22.10 -29.06 6.21
N MET A 78 22.92 -28.57 7.13
CA MET A 78 22.64 -27.38 7.92
C MET A 78 22.50 -26.14 7.05
N LEU A 79 23.40 -25.95 6.07
CA LEU A 79 23.31 -24.84 5.10
C LEU A 79 22.05 -24.95 4.25
N ALA A 80 21.75 -26.12 3.72
CA ALA A 80 20.53 -26.33 2.93
C ALA A 80 19.27 -26.04 3.74
N ALA A 81 19.18 -26.58 4.96
CA ALA A 81 18.05 -26.34 5.84
C ALA A 81 17.88 -24.85 6.20
N SER A 82 18.98 -24.14 6.47
CA SER A 82 18.93 -22.71 6.79
C SER A 82 18.53 -21.86 5.58
N LEU A 83 18.98 -22.18 4.37
CA LEU A 83 18.58 -21.49 3.13
C LEU A 83 17.10 -21.73 2.82
N ILE A 84 16.61 -22.95 2.97
CA ILE A 84 15.19 -23.29 2.78
C ILE A 84 14.33 -22.51 3.81
N THR A 85 14.70 -22.55 5.08
CA THR A 85 14.01 -21.85 6.16
C THR A 85 13.96 -20.34 5.91
N SER A 86 15.10 -19.75 5.53
CA SER A 86 15.19 -18.32 5.19
C SER A 86 14.29 -17.96 4.00
N SER A 87 14.30 -18.78 2.96
CA SER A 87 13.46 -18.58 1.77
C SER A 87 11.98 -18.67 2.12
N LEU A 88 11.58 -19.68 2.90
CA LEU A 88 10.20 -19.88 3.33
C LEU A 88 9.71 -18.71 4.20
N MET A 89 10.52 -18.27 5.17
CA MET A 89 10.16 -17.14 6.02
C MET A 89 9.98 -15.84 5.22
N ASN A 90 10.82 -15.60 4.23
CA ASN A 90 10.66 -14.44 3.35
C ASN A 90 9.35 -14.50 2.55
N ARG A 91 8.95 -15.68 2.08
CA ARG A 91 7.65 -15.88 1.39
C ARG A 91 6.48 -15.62 2.35
N VAL A 92 6.51 -16.18 3.56
CA VAL A 92 5.46 -15.97 4.57
C VAL A 92 5.30 -14.48 4.88
N ARG A 93 6.41 -13.75 5.07
CA ARG A 93 6.37 -12.31 5.32
C ARG A 93 5.82 -11.49 4.15
N SER A 94 6.21 -11.83 2.91
CA SER A 94 5.68 -11.12 1.74
C SER A 94 4.18 -11.37 1.59
N HIS A 95 3.72 -12.59 1.75
CA HIS A 95 2.29 -12.93 1.74
C HIS A 95 1.51 -12.20 2.84
N SER A 96 2.04 -12.17 4.08
CA SER A 96 1.40 -11.46 5.18
C SER A 96 1.25 -9.96 4.89
N ARG A 97 2.28 -9.32 4.33
CA ARG A 97 2.23 -7.90 3.94
C ARG A 97 1.22 -7.65 2.81
N GLU A 98 1.16 -8.52 1.81
CA GLU A 98 0.18 -8.42 0.72
C GLU A 98 -1.25 -8.59 1.24
N MET A 99 -1.47 -9.56 2.13
CA MET A 99 -2.78 -9.77 2.76
C MET A 99 -3.20 -8.56 3.60
N ALA A 100 -2.29 -7.97 4.39
CA ALA A 100 -2.56 -6.76 5.15
C ALA A 100 -2.93 -5.58 4.23
N LYS A 101 -2.21 -5.39 3.11
CA LYS A 101 -2.56 -4.36 2.12
C LYS A 101 -3.92 -4.59 1.47
N LYS A 102 -4.25 -5.83 1.13
CA LYS A 102 -5.57 -6.18 0.56
C LYS A 102 -6.69 -5.94 1.56
N ALA A 103 -6.51 -6.35 2.83
CA ALA A 103 -7.48 -6.12 3.90
C ALA A 103 -7.71 -4.61 4.11
N TYR A 104 -6.66 -3.82 4.23
CA TYR A 104 -6.72 -2.37 4.36
C TYR A 104 -7.45 -1.70 3.18
N ARG A 105 -7.14 -2.13 1.93
CA ARG A 105 -7.84 -1.63 0.74
C ARG A 105 -9.33 -1.92 0.80
N THR A 106 -9.70 -3.15 1.16
CA THR A 106 -11.11 -3.57 1.25
C THR A 106 -11.84 -2.78 2.33
N GLU A 107 -11.24 -2.57 3.48
CA GLU A 107 -11.81 -1.80 4.58
C GLU A 107 -12.10 -0.34 4.17
N ILE A 108 -11.12 0.34 3.57
CA ILE A 108 -11.32 1.73 3.10
C ILE A 108 -12.42 1.82 2.05
N LEU A 109 -12.43 0.93 1.07
CA LEU A 109 -13.45 0.96 0.02
C LEU A 109 -14.85 0.65 0.57
N LEU A 110 -14.97 -0.27 1.53
CA LEU A 110 -16.25 -0.54 2.19
C LEU A 110 -16.74 0.63 3.03
N ASP A 111 -15.85 1.30 3.78
CA ASP A 111 -16.21 2.48 4.56
C ASP A 111 -16.66 3.64 3.65
N ASN A 112 -15.91 3.91 2.59
CA ASN A 112 -16.26 4.91 1.57
C ASN A 112 -17.64 4.61 0.96
N SER A 113 -17.87 3.37 0.51
CA SER A 113 -19.14 2.94 -0.07
C SER A 113 -20.32 3.11 0.88
N ARG A 114 -20.16 2.71 2.15
CA ARG A 114 -21.21 2.84 3.16
C ARG A 114 -21.59 4.30 3.42
N ARG A 115 -20.62 5.20 3.48
CA ARG A 115 -20.84 6.64 3.70
C ARG A 115 -21.53 7.27 2.51
N LEU A 116 -21.01 7.05 1.30
CA LEU A 116 -21.56 7.61 0.06
C LEU A 116 -22.98 7.12 -0.25
N ARG A 117 -23.33 5.90 0.18
CA ARG A 117 -24.65 5.31 -0.10
C ARG A 117 -25.80 6.05 0.58
N ARG A 118 -25.55 6.76 1.68
CA ARG A 118 -26.56 7.51 2.43
C ARG A 118 -26.76 8.94 1.94
N ILE A 119 -25.81 9.45 1.16
CA ILE A 119 -25.80 10.83 0.68
C ILE A 119 -26.71 10.94 -0.55
N ARG A 120 -27.52 12.01 -0.58
CA ARG A 120 -28.43 12.33 -1.69
C ARG A 120 -28.09 13.64 -2.39
N ASP A 121 -27.27 14.50 -1.77
CA ASP A 121 -26.83 15.76 -2.34
C ASP A 121 -25.45 15.66 -2.96
N LYS A 122 -25.27 16.20 -4.18
CA LYS A 122 -23.99 16.16 -4.91
C LYS A 122 -22.86 16.87 -4.17
N LYS A 123 -23.16 18.02 -3.53
CA LYS A 123 -22.13 18.79 -2.79
C LYS A 123 -21.69 18.08 -1.52
N GLU A 124 -22.61 17.41 -0.84
CA GLU A 124 -22.31 16.58 0.32
C GLU A 124 -21.44 15.38 -0.09
N ALA A 125 -21.73 14.75 -1.23
CA ALA A 125 -20.91 13.67 -1.78
C ALA A 125 -19.48 14.15 -2.14
N VAL A 126 -19.36 15.33 -2.75
CA VAL A 126 -18.05 15.97 -3.01
C VAL A 126 -17.27 16.16 -1.72
N LYS A 127 -17.91 16.68 -0.65
CA LYS A 127 -17.29 16.90 0.65
C LYS A 127 -16.80 15.59 1.27
N GLU A 128 -17.63 14.55 1.24
CA GLU A 128 -17.28 13.24 1.81
C GLU A 128 -16.12 12.59 1.04
N VAL A 129 -16.20 12.52 -0.30
CA VAL A 129 -15.14 11.93 -1.13
C VAL A 129 -13.82 12.69 -0.97
N SER A 130 -13.87 14.03 -1.03
CA SER A 130 -12.67 14.86 -0.87
C SER A 130 -12.07 14.72 0.52
N GLY A 131 -12.89 14.63 1.57
CA GLY A 131 -12.45 14.38 2.94
C GLY A 131 -11.75 13.03 3.09
N GLN A 132 -12.27 11.99 2.45
CA GLN A 132 -11.66 10.65 2.43
C GLN A 132 -10.32 10.64 1.69
N ILE A 133 -10.25 11.29 0.52
CA ILE A 133 -9.01 11.42 -0.26
C ILE A 133 -7.96 12.21 0.54
N LYS A 134 -8.36 13.32 1.15
CA LYS A 134 -7.50 14.10 2.04
C LYS A 134 -6.93 13.24 3.18
N LYS A 135 -7.77 12.45 3.82
CA LYS A 135 -7.37 11.55 4.90
C LYS A 135 -6.43 10.43 4.45
N LEU A 136 -6.61 9.94 3.20
CA LEU A 136 -5.76 8.90 2.61
C LEU A 136 -4.37 9.44 2.26
N LEU A 137 -4.30 10.62 1.66
CA LEU A 137 -3.07 11.16 1.07
C LEU A 137 -2.36 12.20 1.97
N GLY A 138 -3.07 12.83 2.90
CA GLY A 138 -2.57 13.96 3.69
C GLY A 138 -2.36 15.24 2.86
N LEU A 139 -2.94 15.33 1.67
CA LEU A 139 -2.73 16.40 0.70
C LEU A 139 -4.02 17.20 0.48
N PRO A 140 -3.91 18.50 0.09
CA PRO A 140 -5.07 19.30 -0.31
C PRO A 140 -5.76 18.70 -1.52
N VAL A 141 -7.09 18.77 -1.54
CA VAL A 141 -7.94 18.25 -2.60
C VAL A 141 -8.79 19.36 -3.18
N LEU A 142 -8.81 19.44 -4.51
CA LEU A 142 -9.73 20.27 -5.28
C LEU A 142 -10.77 19.35 -5.92
N PHE A 143 -12.00 19.80 -5.96
CA PHE A 143 -13.03 19.04 -6.65
C PHE A 143 -13.85 19.95 -7.57
N TYR A 144 -14.08 19.48 -8.78
CA TYR A 144 -14.96 20.12 -9.75
C TYR A 144 -16.10 19.18 -10.12
N LEU A 145 -17.33 19.64 -10.04
CA LEU A 145 -18.46 18.95 -10.66
C LEU A 145 -18.51 19.28 -12.15
N TYR A 146 -18.78 18.30 -12.99
CA TYR A 146 -18.86 18.45 -14.43
C TYR A 146 -20.28 18.16 -14.90
N SER A 147 -20.92 19.16 -15.50
CA SER A 147 -22.27 19.06 -16.05
C SER A 147 -22.44 19.97 -17.24
N GLY A 148 -23.12 19.49 -18.29
CA GLY A 148 -23.44 20.30 -19.44
C GLY A 148 -22.24 20.89 -20.22
N GLY A 149 -21.06 20.24 -20.12
CA GLY A 149 -19.83 20.71 -20.75
C GLY A 149 -19.08 21.79 -19.95
N GLY A 150 -19.53 22.13 -18.74
CA GLY A 150 -18.92 23.10 -17.84
C GLY A 150 -18.46 22.52 -16.52
N LEU A 151 -17.52 23.21 -15.86
CA LEU A 151 -17.05 22.90 -14.50
C LEU A 151 -17.68 23.86 -13.48
N GLU A 152 -18.31 23.28 -12.45
CA GLU A 152 -18.72 24.00 -11.24
C GLU A 152 -17.64 23.79 -10.16
N GLY A 153 -17.22 24.86 -9.50
CA GLY A 153 -16.15 24.85 -8.51
C GLY A 153 -14.94 25.68 -8.95
N PRO A 154 -13.73 25.47 -8.35
CA PRO A 154 -13.37 24.35 -7.49
C PRO A 154 -13.95 24.44 -6.09
N PHE A 155 -14.23 23.27 -5.50
CA PHE A 155 -14.41 23.10 -4.07
C PHE A 155 -13.05 22.71 -3.49
N PHE A 156 -12.49 23.55 -2.63
CA PHE A 156 -11.15 23.35 -2.05
C PHE A 156 -11.23 22.76 -0.64
N PHE A 157 -10.42 21.73 -0.39
CA PHE A 157 -10.32 21.02 0.89
C PHE A 157 -8.85 21.02 1.32
N PRO A 158 -8.44 21.91 2.25
CA PRO A 158 -7.06 22.01 2.70
C PRO A 158 -6.60 20.75 3.42
N ALA A 159 -5.30 20.45 3.41
CA ALA A 159 -4.70 19.40 4.22
C ALA A 159 -4.81 19.72 5.72
N ASP A 160 -4.73 18.68 6.56
CA ASP A 160 -4.67 18.86 8.02
C ASP A 160 -3.20 19.12 8.40
N GLY A 161 -2.88 20.33 8.83
CA GLY A 161 -1.54 20.76 9.24
C GLY A 161 -1.18 22.17 8.78
N GLU A 162 -0.07 22.69 9.27
CA GLU A 162 0.45 24.06 8.95
C GLU A 162 1.18 24.13 7.59
N GLY A 163 0.83 23.33 6.62
CA GLY A 163 1.38 23.40 5.27
C GLY A 163 0.76 24.56 4.48
N HIS A 164 1.59 25.51 4.07
CA HIS A 164 1.18 26.76 3.40
C HIS A 164 0.87 26.62 1.91
N MET A 165 0.19 25.57 1.46
CA MET A 165 -0.39 25.62 0.13
C MET A 165 -1.60 26.54 0.13
N GLN A 166 -1.41 27.75 -0.41
CA GLN A 166 -2.47 28.74 -0.48
C GLN A 166 -3.49 28.33 -1.53
N GLU A 167 -4.75 28.39 -1.17
CA GLU A 167 -5.89 28.13 -2.06
C GLU A 167 -5.76 28.89 -3.38
N GLU A 168 -5.28 30.14 -3.33
CA GLU A 168 -5.08 31.02 -4.48
C GLU A 168 -4.15 30.43 -5.56
N GLU A 169 -3.23 29.56 -5.19
CA GLU A 169 -2.30 28.93 -6.13
C GLU A 169 -3.00 27.94 -7.09
N PHE A 170 -4.13 27.41 -6.69
CA PHE A 170 -4.90 26.41 -7.42
C PHE A 170 -6.19 26.99 -8.04
N LEU A 171 -6.60 28.18 -7.63
CA LEU A 171 -7.81 28.85 -8.15
C LEU A 171 -7.56 29.64 -9.44
N ASN A 172 -6.45 29.40 -10.11
CA ASN A 172 -6.12 30.11 -11.34
C ASN A 172 -6.74 29.45 -12.59
N GLN A 173 -6.80 30.23 -13.66
CA GLN A 173 -7.39 29.78 -14.93
C GLN A 173 -6.61 28.62 -15.59
N LYS A 174 -5.31 28.50 -15.31
CA LYS A 174 -4.42 27.47 -15.82
C LYS A 174 -4.78 26.10 -15.24
N GLU A 175 -4.94 26.02 -13.92
CA GLU A 175 -5.36 24.80 -13.23
C GLU A 175 -6.77 24.37 -13.65
N ARG A 176 -7.69 25.34 -13.78
CA ARG A 176 -9.05 25.09 -14.29
C ARG A 176 -9.07 24.54 -15.72
N ALA A 177 -8.17 25.00 -16.59
CA ALA A 177 -8.05 24.50 -17.95
C ALA A 177 -7.57 23.03 -17.99
N VAL A 178 -6.65 22.65 -17.10
CA VAL A 178 -6.18 21.25 -16.95
C VAL A 178 -7.31 20.37 -16.42
N ALA A 179 -8.07 20.83 -15.43
CA ALA A 179 -9.25 20.13 -14.93
C ALA A 179 -10.30 19.93 -16.04
N MET A 180 -10.58 20.96 -16.85
CA MET A 180 -11.50 20.88 -17.99
C MET A 180 -11.01 19.86 -19.02
N TRP A 181 -9.71 19.87 -19.34
CA TRP A 181 -9.14 18.87 -20.25
C TRP A 181 -9.35 17.44 -19.74
N SER A 182 -9.09 17.23 -18.43
CA SER A 182 -9.31 15.93 -17.78
C SER A 182 -10.79 15.50 -17.85
N ALA A 183 -11.72 16.43 -17.60
CA ALA A 183 -13.16 16.19 -17.71
C ALA A 183 -13.57 15.80 -19.13
N ALA A 184 -13.17 16.58 -20.12
CA ALA A 184 -13.56 16.40 -21.52
C ALA A 184 -12.99 15.11 -22.14
N ARG A 185 -11.81 14.68 -21.71
CA ARG A 185 -11.12 13.48 -22.24
C ARG A 185 -11.30 12.24 -21.38
N GLY A 186 -11.81 12.36 -20.16
CA GLY A 186 -11.92 11.25 -19.20
C GLY A 186 -10.57 10.63 -18.83
N LYS A 187 -9.49 11.42 -18.92
CA LYS A 187 -8.10 10.99 -18.68
C LYS A 187 -7.43 11.88 -17.65
N ARG A 188 -6.44 11.30 -16.94
CA ARG A 188 -5.62 12.07 -16.01
C ARG A 188 -4.76 13.12 -16.73
N ALA A 189 -4.55 14.27 -16.10
CA ALA A 189 -3.70 15.33 -16.58
C ALA A 189 -3.07 16.10 -15.41
N GLY A 190 -2.08 16.93 -15.68
CA GLY A 190 -1.42 17.78 -14.69
C GLY A 190 -0.13 17.20 -14.15
N ALA A 191 0.23 17.59 -12.94
CA ALA A 191 1.50 17.25 -12.28
C ALA A 191 1.79 15.74 -12.33
N CYS A 192 3.04 15.37 -12.54
CA CYS A 192 3.50 13.98 -12.63
C CYS A 192 2.80 13.15 -13.72
N THR A 193 2.27 13.79 -14.77
CA THR A 193 1.69 13.12 -15.95
C THR A 193 2.40 13.58 -17.23
N HIS A 194 2.20 12.85 -18.34
CA HIS A 194 2.69 13.28 -19.66
C HIS A 194 1.82 14.37 -20.29
N THR A 195 0.67 14.71 -19.68
CA THR A 195 -0.30 15.66 -20.22
C THR A 195 -0.39 16.87 -19.31
N LEU A 196 0.01 18.04 -19.82
CA LEU A 196 0.01 19.30 -19.09
C LEU A 196 0.78 19.24 -17.77
N PRO A 197 2.06 18.79 -17.76
CA PRO A 197 2.83 18.49 -16.56
C PRO A 197 3.18 19.73 -15.70
N ASP A 198 2.99 20.92 -16.23
CA ASP A 198 3.31 22.20 -15.55
C ASP A 198 2.21 22.67 -14.57
N ALA A 199 1.12 21.91 -14.43
CA ALA A 199 0.13 22.15 -13.40
C ALA A 199 0.70 21.80 -12.00
N LYS A 200 0.17 22.44 -10.97
CA LYS A 200 0.55 22.19 -9.56
C LYS A 200 -0.19 20.98 -8.96
N ALA A 201 -1.33 20.63 -9.53
CA ALA A 201 -2.11 19.48 -9.10
C ALA A 201 -2.17 18.40 -10.20
N ILE A 202 -2.35 17.14 -9.79
CA ILE A 202 -2.79 16.07 -10.68
C ILE A 202 -4.30 16.02 -10.69
N TYR A 203 -4.90 16.01 -11.88
CA TYR A 203 -6.33 15.99 -12.12
C TYR A 203 -6.77 14.63 -12.60
N LEU A 204 -7.74 14.04 -11.89
CA LEU A 204 -8.26 12.70 -12.13
C LEU A 204 -9.77 12.78 -12.38
N PRO A 205 -10.29 12.20 -13.47
CA PRO A 205 -11.72 12.23 -13.76
C PRO A 205 -12.48 11.31 -12.80
N VAL A 206 -13.63 11.80 -12.33
CA VAL A 206 -14.63 11.05 -11.57
C VAL A 206 -15.67 10.57 -12.56
N LYS A 207 -15.67 9.27 -12.85
CA LYS A 207 -16.48 8.71 -13.94
C LYS A 207 -17.19 7.42 -13.57
N SER A 208 -18.32 7.17 -14.23
CA SER A 208 -18.97 5.86 -14.29
C SER A 208 -19.11 5.47 -15.77
N GLY A 209 -18.55 4.33 -16.13
CA GLY A 209 -18.39 3.95 -17.53
C GLY A 209 -17.59 5.01 -18.32
N ASP A 210 -18.16 5.49 -19.40
CA ASP A 210 -17.54 6.52 -20.27
C ASP A 210 -17.92 7.95 -19.87
N ARG A 211 -18.90 8.12 -18.97
CA ARG A 211 -19.39 9.43 -18.56
C ARG A 211 -18.62 9.99 -17.37
N VAL A 212 -18.19 11.24 -17.50
CA VAL A 212 -17.50 12.00 -16.45
C VAL A 212 -18.50 12.88 -15.71
N TYR A 213 -18.49 12.82 -14.40
CA TYR A 213 -19.36 13.57 -13.48
C TYR A 213 -18.62 14.67 -12.72
N GLY A 214 -17.30 14.58 -12.68
CA GLY A 214 -16.46 15.55 -11.99
C GLY A 214 -14.98 15.27 -12.21
N VAL A 215 -14.15 16.11 -11.61
CA VAL A 215 -12.69 15.96 -11.60
C VAL A 215 -12.17 16.25 -10.21
N ALA A 216 -11.36 15.34 -9.69
CA ALA A 216 -10.61 15.54 -8.44
C ALA A 216 -9.19 15.98 -8.78
N GLY A 217 -8.77 17.13 -8.24
CA GLY A 217 -7.40 17.61 -8.26
C GLY A 217 -6.72 17.32 -6.93
N ILE A 218 -5.53 16.74 -6.96
CA ILE A 218 -4.70 16.51 -5.78
C ILE A 218 -3.48 17.42 -5.90
N ALA A 219 -3.33 18.34 -4.96
CA ALA A 219 -2.18 19.25 -4.92
C ALA A 219 -0.91 18.44 -4.58
N LEU A 220 0.11 18.52 -5.43
CA LEU A 220 1.36 17.78 -5.24
C LEU A 220 2.49 18.78 -4.93
N GLU A 221 3.00 18.72 -3.70
CA GLU A 221 4.21 19.44 -3.32
C GLU A 221 5.43 18.85 -4.05
N GLU A 222 6.32 19.71 -4.53
CA GLU A 222 7.61 19.35 -5.13
C GLU A 222 7.54 18.23 -6.20
N ARG A 223 6.41 18.10 -6.91
CA ARG A 223 6.18 17.03 -7.92
C ARG A 223 6.38 15.60 -7.39
N ARG A 224 6.07 15.38 -6.13
CA ARG A 224 6.12 14.04 -5.52
C ARG A 224 5.05 13.14 -6.13
N GLU A 225 5.47 12.02 -6.71
CA GLU A 225 4.54 11.04 -7.26
C GLU A 225 3.72 10.34 -6.15
N ILE A 226 2.43 10.13 -6.41
CA ILE A 226 1.58 9.34 -5.52
C ILE A 226 2.02 7.88 -5.60
N PRO A 227 2.30 7.20 -4.47
CA PRO A 227 2.70 5.80 -4.49
C PRO A 227 1.66 4.91 -5.21
N PRO A 228 2.09 3.87 -5.94
CA PRO A 228 1.17 3.07 -6.77
C PRO A 228 -0.01 2.45 -6.01
N PHE A 229 0.18 2.09 -4.76
CA PHE A 229 -0.89 1.55 -3.91
C PHE A 229 -1.95 2.60 -3.59
N GLU A 230 -1.54 3.79 -3.17
CA GLU A 230 -2.43 4.93 -2.86
C GLU A 230 -3.15 5.41 -4.13
N TYR A 231 -2.43 5.49 -5.25
CA TYR A 231 -3.01 5.83 -6.55
C TYR A 231 -4.12 4.84 -6.99
N SER A 232 -3.88 3.54 -6.80
CA SER A 232 -4.88 2.50 -7.09
C SER A 232 -6.12 2.63 -6.21
N LEU A 233 -5.94 2.97 -4.93
CA LEU A 233 -7.02 3.16 -3.98
C LEU A 233 -7.81 4.43 -4.30
N LEU A 234 -7.11 5.53 -4.56
CA LEU A 234 -7.69 6.80 -5.01
C LEU A 234 -8.56 6.62 -6.26
N THR A 235 -8.05 5.93 -7.28
CA THR A 235 -8.80 5.66 -8.51
C THR A 235 -10.07 4.85 -8.23
N ALA A 236 -10.00 3.86 -7.34
CA ALA A 236 -11.17 3.07 -6.97
C ALA A 236 -12.24 3.91 -6.23
N MET A 237 -11.80 4.81 -5.33
CA MET A 237 -12.70 5.73 -4.62
C MET A 237 -13.38 6.72 -5.59
N LEU A 238 -12.64 7.26 -6.56
CA LEU A 238 -13.20 8.17 -7.57
C LEU A 238 -14.20 7.46 -8.51
N ASN A 239 -13.93 6.22 -8.90
CA ASN A 239 -14.87 5.42 -9.68
C ASN A 239 -16.16 5.15 -8.90
N GLU A 240 -16.06 4.86 -7.61
CA GLU A 240 -17.23 4.67 -6.74
C GLU A 240 -18.03 5.95 -6.59
N ALA A 241 -17.36 7.10 -6.42
CA ALA A 241 -18.01 8.42 -6.43
C ALA A 241 -18.75 8.67 -7.75
N GLY A 242 -18.16 8.29 -8.89
CA GLY A 242 -18.81 8.37 -10.20
C GLY A 242 -20.13 7.59 -10.26
N LEU A 243 -20.16 6.36 -9.74
CA LEU A 243 -21.39 5.56 -9.63
C LEU A 243 -22.47 6.24 -8.76
N VAL A 244 -22.04 6.89 -7.67
CA VAL A 244 -22.96 7.62 -6.79
C VAL A 244 -23.55 8.84 -7.51
N PHE A 245 -22.75 9.61 -8.21
CA PHE A 245 -23.24 10.75 -9.00
C PHE A 245 -24.18 10.32 -10.12
N GLU A 246 -23.87 9.22 -10.82
CA GLU A 246 -24.77 8.64 -11.83
C GLU A 246 -26.12 8.28 -11.23
N ARG A 247 -26.13 7.58 -10.08
CA ARG A 247 -27.37 7.24 -9.37
C ARG A 247 -28.17 8.48 -9.00
N MET A 248 -27.51 9.52 -8.51
CA MET A 248 -28.18 10.79 -8.14
C MET A 248 -28.84 11.45 -9.35
N GLU A 249 -28.18 11.46 -10.50
CA GLU A 249 -28.76 11.99 -11.74
C GLU A 249 -29.97 11.18 -12.21
N MET A 250 -29.88 9.83 -12.14
CA MET A 250 -31.00 8.97 -12.52
C MET A 250 -32.21 9.18 -11.60
N MET A 251 -31.99 9.36 -10.30
CA MET A 251 -33.07 9.66 -9.34
C MET A 251 -33.71 10.99 -9.65
N ALA A 252 -32.93 12.05 -9.86
CA ALA A 252 -33.45 13.38 -10.18
C ALA A 252 -34.28 13.36 -11.47
N ALA A 253 -33.80 12.69 -12.51
CA ALA A 253 -34.55 12.54 -13.76
C ALA A 253 -35.85 11.73 -13.60
N SER A 254 -35.86 10.73 -12.73
CA SER A 254 -37.06 9.93 -12.45
C SER A 254 -38.12 10.75 -11.69
N ASP A 255 -37.70 11.57 -10.75
CA ASP A 255 -38.60 12.41 -9.94
C ASP A 255 -39.22 13.52 -10.81
N GLU A 256 -38.44 14.15 -11.71
CA GLU A 256 -38.93 15.12 -12.68
C GLU A 256 -39.97 14.54 -13.65
N MET A 257 -39.76 13.28 -14.08
CA MET A 257 -40.73 12.57 -14.92
C MET A 257 -42.03 12.24 -14.16
N LYS A 258 -41.98 11.97 -12.86
CA LYS A 258 -43.18 11.72 -12.04
C LYS A 258 -43.97 12.99 -11.82
N GLU A 259 -43.31 14.10 -11.53
CA GLU A 259 -43.96 15.41 -11.36
C GLU A 259 -44.68 15.82 -12.65
N ARG A 260 -44.04 15.74 -13.82
CA ARG A 260 -44.68 16.04 -15.11
C ARG A 260 -45.87 15.16 -15.44
N LYS A 261 -45.86 13.88 -14.99
CA LYS A 261 -47.02 12.99 -15.17
C LYS A 261 -48.15 13.29 -14.19
N GLY A 262 -47.84 13.79 -12.98
CA GLY A 262 -48.85 14.21 -12.01
C GLY A 262 -49.56 15.53 -12.36
N GLU A 263 -48.92 16.42 -13.15
CA GLU A 263 -49.52 17.65 -13.61
C GLU A 263 -50.48 17.51 -14.81
N ILE A 264 -50.53 16.33 -15.45
CA ILE A 264 -51.35 16.04 -16.65
C ILE A 264 -52.68 15.34 -16.29
N ILE A 265 -52.92 15.02 -15.02
CA ILE A 265 -54.17 14.44 -14.50
C ILE A 265 -54.94 15.46 -13.69
#